data_f06ad249541268a925a422a435ca36c4
#
_entry.id   f06ad249541268a925a422a435ca36c4
#
_cell.length_a   1.000
_cell.length_b   1.000
_cell.length_c   1.000
_cell.angle_alpha   90.00
_cell.angle_beta   90.00
_cell.angle_gamma   90.00
#
_symmetry.space_group_name_H-M   'P 1'
#
loop_
_entity.id
_entity.type
_entity.pdbx_description
1 polymer ?
#
loop_
_entity_poly.entity_id
_entity_poly.type
_entity_poly.pdbx_seq_one_letter_code
_entity_poly.pdbx_strand_id
1 'polypeptide(L)'
;MPAPHAGEVVPGLWDVLIVGAGPAGLSAALTLGRSRRRVLLLDGGPTRNASVSAGHGLLTRDGISPENLKAAALADLEPYDVTVRGDSAREVRRAGECFDVRVGGAWQRTRVLVFATGVRDILPPVPGLRERWGQGVFHCPYCDGWEHEGRALAVYGSGQIGRAHV
;
A
#
# COMPACT_ATOMS: atom_id res chain seq x y z
N MET A 1 -29.65 -11.18 -2.65
CA MET A 1 -29.31 -11.86 -1.38
C MET A 1 -29.26 -10.78 -0.29
N PRO A 2 -29.85 -10.99 0.88
CA PRO A 2 -29.75 -10.03 1.98
C PRO A 2 -28.28 -9.91 2.40
N ALA A 3 -27.85 -8.70 2.79
CA ALA A 3 -26.52 -8.46 3.33
C ALA A 3 -26.33 -9.29 4.61
N PRO A 4 -25.18 -9.94 4.83
CA PRO A 4 -24.94 -10.70 6.04
C PRO A 4 -25.08 -9.79 7.28
N HIS A 5 -25.71 -10.31 8.32
CA HIS A 5 -25.87 -9.60 9.59
C HIS A 5 -24.49 -9.29 10.19
N ALA A 6 -24.38 -8.14 10.87
CA ALA A 6 -23.15 -7.71 11.53
C ALA A 6 -22.69 -8.79 12.53
N GLY A 7 -21.57 -9.47 12.21
CA GLY A 7 -21.02 -10.56 13.03
C GLY A 7 -21.00 -11.93 12.36
N GLU A 8 -21.61 -12.10 11.20
CA GLU A 8 -21.63 -13.38 10.49
C GLU A 8 -20.35 -13.54 9.63
N VAL A 9 -19.72 -14.72 9.69
CA VAL A 9 -18.59 -15.05 8.82
C VAL A 9 -19.13 -15.37 7.43
N VAL A 10 -18.71 -14.61 6.43
CA VAL A 10 -19.10 -14.86 5.04
C VAL A 10 -18.62 -16.25 4.61
N PRO A 11 -19.48 -17.10 4.03
CA PRO A 11 -19.10 -18.41 3.59
C PRO A 11 -17.98 -18.35 2.53
N GLY A 12 -16.90 -19.05 2.78
CA GLY A 12 -15.74 -19.15 1.92
C GLY A 12 -14.45 -18.89 2.67
N LEU A 13 -13.51 -19.81 2.52
CA LEU A 13 -12.18 -19.69 3.13
C LEU A 13 -11.22 -19.14 2.08
N TRP A 14 -10.61 -18.00 2.36
CA TRP A 14 -9.50 -17.47 1.58
C TRP A 14 -8.22 -18.23 1.92
N ASP A 15 -7.38 -18.51 0.94
CA ASP A 15 -6.05 -19.02 1.22
C ASP A 15 -5.21 -17.91 1.87
N VAL A 16 -5.30 -16.70 1.31
CA VAL A 16 -4.57 -15.53 1.83
C VAL A 16 -5.46 -14.29 1.80
N LEU A 17 -5.44 -13.52 2.88
CA LEU A 17 -5.97 -12.16 2.93
C LEU A 17 -4.79 -11.19 3.08
N ILE A 18 -4.71 -10.21 2.21
CA ILE A 18 -3.65 -9.20 2.19
C ILE A 18 -4.28 -7.86 2.57
N VAL A 19 -3.71 -7.20 3.58
CA VAL A 19 -4.15 -5.87 4.02
C VAL A 19 -3.22 -4.82 3.44
N GLY A 20 -3.70 -4.06 2.46
CA GLY A 20 -3.00 -2.98 1.78
C GLY A 20 -2.65 -3.30 0.33
N ALA A 21 -3.16 -2.49 -0.60
CA ALA A 21 -2.92 -2.57 -2.04
C ALA A 21 -1.88 -1.55 -2.53
N GLY A 22 -0.81 -1.35 -1.74
CA GLY A 22 0.42 -0.70 -2.20
C GLY A 22 1.28 -1.67 -3.02
N PRO A 23 2.45 -1.25 -3.52
CA PRO A 23 3.34 -2.08 -4.35
C PRO A 23 3.66 -3.44 -3.72
N ALA A 24 3.87 -3.50 -2.41
CA ALA A 24 4.14 -4.75 -1.69
C ALA A 24 2.94 -5.71 -1.72
N GLY A 25 1.74 -5.21 -1.42
CA GLY A 25 0.52 -6.03 -1.42
C GLY A 25 0.13 -6.50 -2.81
N LEU A 26 0.25 -5.64 -3.82
CA LEU A 26 0.00 -5.98 -5.22
C LEU A 26 0.99 -7.05 -5.73
N SER A 27 2.29 -6.92 -5.40
CA SER A 27 3.30 -7.93 -5.76
C SER A 27 3.05 -9.28 -5.07
N ALA A 28 2.65 -9.25 -3.80
CA ALA A 28 2.28 -10.47 -3.08
C ALA A 28 1.04 -11.12 -3.69
N ALA A 29 0.01 -10.32 -4.02
CA ALA A 29 -1.22 -10.81 -4.65
C ALA A 29 -0.94 -11.45 -6.01
N LEU A 30 -0.09 -10.83 -6.84
CA LEU A 30 0.31 -11.38 -8.13
C LEU A 30 1.02 -12.74 -7.96
N THR A 31 2.01 -12.81 -7.08
CA THR A 31 2.77 -14.04 -6.84
C THR A 31 1.87 -15.17 -6.33
N LEU A 32 0.98 -14.88 -5.41
CA LEU A 32 0.04 -15.84 -4.83
C LEU A 32 -1.03 -16.27 -5.84
N GLY A 33 -1.58 -15.34 -6.61
CA GLY A 33 -2.53 -15.65 -7.68
C GLY A 33 -1.91 -16.57 -8.73
N ARG A 34 -0.68 -16.29 -9.17
CA ARG A 34 0.10 -17.18 -10.06
C ARG A 34 0.37 -18.56 -9.45
N SER A 35 0.43 -18.65 -8.14
CA SER A 35 0.55 -19.90 -7.39
C SER A 35 -0.80 -20.59 -7.12
N ARG A 36 -1.87 -20.16 -7.83
CA ARG A 36 -3.24 -20.69 -7.74
C ARG A 36 -3.82 -20.62 -6.33
N ARG A 37 -3.48 -19.54 -5.58
CA ARG A 37 -4.10 -19.25 -4.29
C ARG A 37 -5.28 -18.32 -4.48
N ARG A 38 -6.34 -18.59 -3.75
CA ARG A 38 -7.49 -17.70 -3.66
C ARG A 38 -7.18 -16.54 -2.71
N VAL A 39 -7.04 -15.35 -3.27
CA VAL A 39 -6.55 -14.16 -2.55
C VAL A 39 -7.64 -13.11 -2.39
N LEU A 40 -7.78 -12.57 -1.18
CA LEU A 40 -8.50 -11.33 -0.94
C LEU A 40 -7.48 -10.21 -0.67
N LEU A 41 -7.44 -9.20 -1.53
CA LEU A 41 -6.60 -8.02 -1.37
C LEU A 41 -7.47 -6.84 -0.94
N LEU A 42 -7.14 -6.22 0.19
CA LEU A 42 -7.85 -5.04 0.70
C LEU A 42 -7.12 -3.76 0.30
N ASP A 43 -7.83 -2.89 -0.39
CA ASP A 43 -7.39 -1.56 -0.78
C ASP A 43 -8.04 -0.51 0.12
N GLY A 44 -7.37 -0.15 1.19
CA GLY A 44 -7.88 0.79 2.20
C GLY A 44 -7.80 2.27 1.80
N GLY A 45 -7.36 2.59 0.57
CA GLY A 45 -7.27 3.96 0.08
C GLY A 45 -5.89 4.36 -0.45
N PRO A 46 -5.55 5.64 -0.40
CA PRO A 46 -4.35 6.16 -1.04
C PRO A 46 -3.08 5.56 -0.42
N THR A 47 -2.13 5.23 -1.28
CA THR A 47 -0.80 4.75 -0.89
C THR A 47 0.09 5.91 -0.45
N ARG A 48 1.19 5.60 0.25
CA ARG A 48 2.14 6.63 0.74
C ARG A 48 2.68 7.52 -0.39
N ASN A 49 2.95 6.96 -1.54
CA ASN A 49 3.47 7.66 -2.71
C ASN A 49 2.42 8.40 -3.54
N ALA A 50 1.16 8.43 -3.11
CA ALA A 50 0.10 9.12 -3.86
C ALA A 50 0.30 10.65 -3.98
N SER A 51 1.19 11.24 -3.16
CA SER A 51 1.49 12.67 -3.17
C SER A 51 2.54 13.08 -4.22
N VAL A 52 3.29 12.13 -4.79
CA VAL A 52 4.30 12.42 -5.82
C VAL A 52 3.73 12.24 -7.23
N SER A 53 4.29 12.98 -8.18
CA SER A 53 3.87 12.90 -9.60
C SER A 53 4.44 11.69 -10.33
N ALA A 54 5.63 11.22 -9.91
CA ALA A 54 6.34 10.11 -10.50
C ALA A 54 7.04 9.27 -9.44
N GLY A 55 7.20 7.99 -9.70
CA GLY A 55 8.01 7.08 -8.89
C GLY A 55 9.26 6.68 -9.66
N HIS A 56 10.42 6.80 -9.02
CA HIS A 56 11.70 6.53 -9.64
C HIS A 56 12.39 5.30 -9.07
N GLY A 57 13.40 4.78 -9.81
CA GLY A 57 14.17 3.61 -9.43
C GLY A 57 13.43 2.28 -9.59
N LEU A 58 12.33 2.25 -10.34
CA LEU A 58 11.60 1.04 -10.69
C LEU A 58 12.04 0.52 -12.06
N LEU A 59 12.77 -0.57 -12.10
CA LEU A 59 13.21 -1.19 -13.35
C LEU A 59 12.02 -1.39 -14.31
N THR A 60 12.16 -0.94 -15.55
CA THR A 60 11.14 -0.92 -16.62
C THR A 60 9.98 0.07 -16.42
N ARG A 61 9.86 0.72 -15.26
CA ARG A 61 8.78 1.64 -14.90
C ARG A 61 9.28 2.94 -14.27
N ASP A 62 10.52 3.32 -14.56
CA ASP A 62 11.08 4.58 -14.05
C ASP A 62 10.26 5.78 -14.55
N GLY A 63 9.96 6.70 -13.65
CA GLY A 63 9.12 7.87 -13.95
C GLY A 63 7.61 7.60 -14.05
N ILE A 64 7.14 6.38 -13.75
CA ILE A 64 5.70 6.08 -13.76
C ILE A 64 4.97 6.78 -12.61
N SER A 65 3.80 7.35 -12.89
CA SER A 65 2.97 7.87 -11.80
C SER A 65 2.46 6.76 -10.88
N PRO A 66 2.30 7.02 -9.57
CA PRO A 66 1.75 6.03 -8.64
C PRO A 66 0.38 5.49 -9.04
N GLU A 67 -0.45 6.32 -9.64
CA GLU A 67 -1.77 5.93 -10.17
C GLU A 67 -1.63 4.93 -11.32
N ASN A 68 -0.80 5.24 -12.31
CA ASN A 68 -0.57 4.36 -13.45
C ASN A 68 0.11 3.05 -13.05
N LEU A 69 1.03 3.10 -12.09
CA LEU A 69 1.64 1.90 -11.52
C LEU A 69 0.60 0.99 -10.87
N LYS A 70 -0.30 1.58 -10.07
CA LYS A 70 -1.39 0.83 -9.42
C LYS A 70 -2.36 0.25 -10.44
N ALA A 71 -2.75 1.04 -11.44
CA ALA A 71 -3.64 0.58 -12.50
C ALA A 71 -3.03 -0.60 -13.30
N ALA A 72 -1.77 -0.50 -13.70
CA ALA A 72 -1.06 -1.58 -14.39
C ALA A 72 -0.99 -2.84 -13.51
N ALA A 73 -0.64 -2.68 -12.23
CA ALA A 73 -0.56 -3.81 -11.31
C ALA A 73 -1.92 -4.49 -11.06
N LEU A 74 -3.02 -3.73 -11.02
CA LEU A 74 -4.37 -4.28 -10.92
C LEU A 74 -4.76 -5.07 -12.18
N ALA A 75 -4.40 -4.57 -13.37
CA ALA A 75 -4.61 -5.28 -14.62
C ALA A 75 -3.83 -6.61 -14.67
N ASP A 76 -2.61 -6.64 -14.13
CA ASP A 76 -1.82 -7.87 -14.02
C ASP A 76 -2.50 -8.94 -13.14
N LEU A 77 -3.42 -8.56 -12.23
CA LEU A 77 -4.13 -9.49 -11.37
C LEU A 77 -5.37 -10.13 -12.03
N GLU A 78 -5.94 -9.51 -13.08
CA GLU A 78 -7.21 -9.94 -13.70
C GLU A 78 -7.27 -11.42 -14.10
N PRO A 79 -6.18 -12.07 -14.58
CA PRO A 79 -6.23 -13.48 -14.97
C PRO A 79 -6.29 -14.47 -13.79
N TYR A 80 -6.13 -14.00 -12.57
CA TYR A 80 -5.93 -14.86 -11.39
C TYR A 80 -7.10 -14.78 -10.41
N ASP A 81 -7.21 -15.77 -9.50
CA ASP A 81 -8.22 -15.81 -8.43
C ASP A 81 -7.85 -14.84 -7.30
N VAL A 82 -7.82 -13.56 -7.67
CA VAL A 82 -7.55 -12.43 -6.76
C VAL A 82 -8.75 -11.51 -6.74
N THR A 83 -9.40 -11.42 -5.59
CA THR A 83 -10.49 -10.45 -5.38
C THR A 83 -9.93 -9.20 -4.71
N VAL A 84 -10.09 -8.05 -5.36
CA VAL A 84 -9.72 -6.75 -4.78
C VAL A 84 -10.95 -6.08 -4.20
N ARG A 85 -10.87 -5.61 -2.95
CA ARG A 85 -11.94 -4.85 -2.28
C ARG A 85 -11.44 -3.49 -1.84
N GLY A 86 -12.18 -2.44 -2.20
CA GLY A 86 -11.98 -1.07 -1.71
C GLY A 86 -12.44 -0.91 -0.26
N ASP A 87 -11.77 -1.59 0.66
CA ASP A 87 -12.14 -1.62 2.08
C ASP A 87 -10.90 -1.80 2.97
N SER A 88 -11.09 -1.63 4.28
CA SER A 88 -10.03 -1.74 5.29
C SER A 88 -10.33 -2.86 6.28
N ALA A 89 -9.28 -3.55 6.74
CA ALA A 89 -9.36 -4.43 7.90
C ALA A 89 -9.57 -3.59 9.17
N ARG A 90 -10.60 -3.90 9.93
CA ARG A 90 -10.96 -3.17 11.16
C ARG A 90 -10.57 -3.93 12.42
N GLU A 91 -10.65 -5.24 12.35
CA GLU A 91 -10.41 -6.12 13.48
C GLU A 91 -9.90 -7.46 12.98
N VAL A 92 -9.00 -8.07 13.73
CA VAL A 92 -8.45 -9.40 13.44
C VAL A 92 -8.54 -10.23 14.70
N ARG A 93 -9.00 -11.46 14.58
CA ARG A 93 -8.98 -12.45 15.66
C ARG A 93 -8.46 -13.80 15.15
N ARG A 94 -7.77 -14.52 15.98
CA ARG A 94 -7.36 -15.89 15.69
C ARG A 94 -8.54 -16.84 15.87
N ALA A 95 -8.74 -17.74 14.92
CA ALA A 95 -9.82 -18.73 14.93
C ALA A 95 -9.24 -20.12 14.62
N GLY A 96 -8.66 -20.78 15.63
CA GLY A 96 -7.88 -22.01 15.48
C GLY A 96 -6.60 -21.77 14.67
N GLU A 97 -6.45 -22.46 13.55
CA GLU A 97 -5.33 -22.29 12.60
C GLU A 97 -5.57 -21.19 11.55
N CYS A 98 -6.75 -20.56 11.59
CA CYS A 98 -7.16 -19.50 10.68
C CYS A 98 -7.21 -18.14 11.37
N PHE A 99 -7.51 -17.12 10.57
CA PHE A 99 -7.81 -15.78 11.05
C PHE A 99 -9.18 -15.34 10.53
N ASP A 100 -9.96 -14.71 11.39
CA ASP A 100 -11.15 -13.96 11.01
C ASP A 100 -10.78 -12.48 11.00
N VAL A 101 -11.04 -11.83 9.87
CA VAL A 101 -10.75 -10.41 9.64
C VAL A 101 -12.07 -9.69 9.37
N ARG A 102 -12.35 -8.64 10.11
CA ARG A 102 -13.53 -7.81 9.89
C ARG A 102 -13.26 -6.79 8.80
N VAL A 103 -13.99 -6.93 7.68
CA VAL A 103 -13.89 -6.10 6.50
C VAL A 103 -15.27 -5.51 6.21
N GLY A 104 -15.40 -4.19 6.27
CA GLY A 104 -16.72 -3.57 6.27
C GLY A 104 -17.55 -4.04 7.46
N GLY A 105 -18.76 -4.51 7.20
CA GLY A 105 -19.67 -5.05 8.22
C GLY A 105 -19.54 -6.56 8.47
N ALA A 106 -18.70 -7.30 7.72
CA ALA A 106 -18.68 -8.76 7.68
C ALA A 106 -17.31 -9.34 8.05
N TRP A 107 -17.31 -10.56 8.60
CA TRP A 107 -16.09 -11.30 8.86
C TRP A 107 -15.67 -12.13 7.64
N GLN A 108 -14.39 -12.05 7.29
CA GLN A 108 -13.76 -12.85 6.26
C GLN A 108 -12.78 -13.83 6.91
N ARG A 109 -12.89 -15.12 6.59
CA ARG A 109 -11.98 -16.14 7.14
C ARG A 109 -10.85 -16.42 6.16
N THR A 110 -9.62 -16.48 6.65
CA THR A 110 -8.43 -16.76 5.85
C THR A 110 -7.47 -17.71 6.59
N ARG A 111 -6.73 -18.52 5.84
CA ARG A 111 -5.65 -19.38 6.39
C ARG A 111 -4.42 -18.55 6.74
N VAL A 112 -4.07 -17.59 5.89
CA VAL A 112 -2.90 -16.73 6.04
C VAL A 112 -3.32 -15.28 5.99
N LEU A 113 -2.75 -14.46 6.86
CA LEU A 113 -2.94 -13.02 6.88
C LEU A 113 -1.61 -12.33 6.61
N VAL A 114 -1.58 -11.46 5.60
CA VAL A 114 -0.41 -10.67 5.21
C VAL A 114 -0.70 -9.19 5.47
N PHE A 115 0.18 -8.53 6.22
CA PHE A 115 0.13 -7.10 6.43
C PHE A 115 1.10 -6.40 5.46
N ALA A 116 0.54 -5.69 4.49
CA ALA A 116 1.24 -4.84 3.53
C ALA A 116 0.77 -3.38 3.65
N THR A 117 0.53 -2.95 4.89
CA THR A 117 -0.13 -1.69 5.24
C THR A 117 0.70 -0.45 4.95
N GLY A 118 1.99 -0.63 4.65
CA GLY A 118 2.92 0.47 4.44
C GLY A 118 3.14 1.30 5.71
N VAL A 119 3.52 2.55 5.51
CA VAL A 119 3.77 3.51 6.60
C VAL A 119 3.02 4.81 6.33
N ARG A 120 2.79 5.58 7.38
CA ARG A 120 2.22 6.91 7.32
C ARG A 120 3.25 7.92 7.85
N ASP A 121 3.54 8.95 7.06
CA ASP A 121 4.45 10.01 7.48
C ASP A 121 3.79 10.92 8.50
N ILE A 122 4.48 11.16 9.62
CA ILE A 122 4.11 12.16 10.62
C ILE A 122 4.98 13.37 10.34
N LEU A 123 4.40 14.38 9.71
CA LEU A 123 5.12 15.58 9.32
C LEU A 123 5.27 16.52 10.52
N PRO A 124 6.44 17.16 10.71
CA PRO A 124 6.62 18.17 11.74
C PRO A 124 5.70 19.37 11.46
N PRO A 125 5.31 20.11 12.51
CA PRO A 125 4.38 21.23 12.39
C PRO A 125 5.09 22.51 11.88
N VAL A 126 5.70 22.41 10.69
CA VAL A 126 6.35 23.53 10.00
C VAL A 126 5.35 24.10 8.99
N PRO A 127 5.05 25.41 9.04
CA PRO A 127 4.16 26.04 8.06
C PRO A 127 4.61 25.81 6.62
N GLY A 128 3.69 25.42 5.72
CA GLY A 128 3.95 25.17 4.30
C GLY A 128 4.59 23.82 3.98
N LEU A 129 5.00 23.03 4.97
CA LEU A 129 5.66 21.73 4.73
C LEU A 129 4.67 20.70 4.21
N ARG A 130 3.49 20.62 4.78
CA ARG A 130 2.45 19.67 4.36
C ARG A 130 1.95 19.94 2.94
N GLU A 131 1.77 21.21 2.59
CA GLU A 131 1.28 21.65 1.29
C GLU A 131 2.28 21.36 0.18
N ARG A 132 3.57 21.25 0.54
CA ARG A 132 4.67 20.96 -0.42
C ARG A 132 5.15 19.52 -0.38
N TRP A 133 4.53 18.66 0.46
CA TRP A 133 4.93 17.27 0.58
C TRP A 133 4.71 16.50 -0.72
N GLY A 134 5.79 15.92 -1.25
CA GLY A 134 5.81 15.25 -2.55
C GLY A 134 5.90 16.17 -3.78
N GLN A 135 5.96 17.51 -3.57
CA GLN A 135 6.04 18.51 -4.66
C GLN A 135 7.21 19.50 -4.51
N GLY A 136 7.97 19.40 -3.46
CA GLY A 136 9.11 20.28 -3.15
C GLY A 136 9.70 19.99 -1.79
N VAL A 137 9.03 19.16 -1.00
CA VAL A 137 9.54 18.56 0.23
C VAL A 137 9.47 17.06 0.09
N PHE A 138 10.60 16.40 0.17
CA PHE A 138 10.75 14.97 -0.04
C PHE A 138 11.45 14.33 1.15
N HIS A 139 11.16 13.05 1.41
CA HIS A 139 11.77 12.32 2.52
C HIS A 139 12.98 11.48 2.12
N CYS A 140 13.21 11.31 0.82
CA CYS A 140 14.20 10.38 0.30
C CYS A 140 15.03 11.03 -0.81
N PRO A 141 16.31 11.29 -0.59
CA PRO A 141 17.17 11.89 -1.62
C PRO A 141 17.46 10.94 -2.79
N TYR A 142 17.38 9.63 -2.57
CA TYR A 142 17.56 8.63 -3.63
C TYR A 142 16.34 8.47 -4.53
N CYS A 143 15.16 8.86 -4.03
CA CYS A 143 13.91 8.71 -4.78
C CYS A 143 13.64 9.93 -5.67
N ASP A 144 14.02 11.12 -5.20
CA ASP A 144 13.60 12.39 -5.79
C ASP A 144 14.80 13.36 -6.03
N GLY A 145 16.02 12.99 -5.63
CA GLY A 145 17.17 13.91 -5.68
C GLY A 145 17.71 14.18 -7.07
N TRP A 146 17.63 13.20 -7.97
CA TRP A 146 18.10 13.31 -9.35
C TRP A 146 17.40 14.45 -10.11
N GLU A 147 16.09 14.59 -9.93
CA GLU A 147 15.24 15.60 -10.59
C GLU A 147 15.54 17.03 -10.10
N HIS A 148 16.36 17.15 -9.06
CA HIS A 148 16.74 18.41 -8.45
C HIS A 148 18.24 18.75 -8.60
N GLU A 149 18.94 18.04 -9.48
CA GLU A 149 20.35 18.31 -9.78
C GLU A 149 20.56 19.79 -10.16
N GLY A 150 21.61 20.41 -9.62
CA GLY A 150 21.98 21.81 -9.88
C GLY A 150 21.07 22.85 -9.20
N ARG A 151 20.12 22.44 -8.33
CA ARG A 151 19.26 23.36 -7.58
C ARG A 151 19.77 23.55 -6.16
N ALA A 152 19.48 24.70 -5.57
CA ALA A 152 19.71 24.93 -4.16
C ALA A 152 18.75 24.06 -3.34
N LEU A 153 19.29 23.21 -2.45
CA LEU A 153 18.53 22.30 -1.60
C LEU A 153 18.72 22.69 -0.13
N ALA A 154 17.69 22.44 0.67
CA ALA A 154 17.75 22.56 2.12
C ALA A 154 17.43 21.20 2.77
N VAL A 155 18.20 20.84 3.79
CA VAL A 155 17.94 19.63 4.58
C VAL A 155 17.34 20.06 5.93
N TYR A 156 16.16 19.56 6.22
CA TYR A 156 15.50 19.73 7.50
C TYR A 156 15.56 18.43 8.29
N GLY A 157 16.19 18.46 9.45
CA GLY A 157 16.31 17.27 10.29
C GLY A 157 16.93 17.58 11.64
N SER A 158 16.85 16.62 12.57
CA SER A 158 17.49 16.67 13.88
C SER A 158 18.48 15.51 14.05
N GLY A 159 19.61 15.75 14.73
CA GLY A 159 20.64 14.76 15.00
C GLY A 159 21.57 14.46 13.82
N GLN A 160 22.02 13.23 13.69
CA GLN A 160 23.02 12.83 12.68
C GLN A 160 22.46 12.76 11.24
N ILE A 161 21.15 12.71 11.09
CA ILE A 161 20.48 12.59 9.76
C ILE A 161 20.56 13.91 8.96
N GLY A 162 20.81 15.04 9.60
CA GLY A 162 20.94 16.35 8.92
C GLY A 162 22.32 16.62 8.32
N ARG A 163 23.21 15.65 8.25
CA ARG A 163 24.55 15.80 7.65
C ARG A 163 24.63 15.08 6.29
N ALA A 164 23.82 15.50 5.36
CA ALA A 164 24.08 15.17 3.96
C ALA A 164 25.20 16.08 3.46
N HIS A 165 26.34 15.50 3.12
CA HIS A 165 27.37 16.21 2.37
C HIS A 165 26.95 16.18 0.91
N VAL A 166 26.71 17.34 0.34
CA VAL A 166 26.63 17.59 -1.10
C VAL A 166 28.04 17.72 -1.63
#